data_9dfa4695359a94e31306edba5491ad22
#
_entry.id   9dfa4695359a94e31306edba5491ad22
#
_cell.length_a   1.000
_cell.length_b   1.000
_cell.length_c   1.000
_cell.angle_alpha   90.00
_cell.angle_beta   90.00
_cell.angle_gamma   90.00
#
_symmetry.space_group_name_H-M   'P 1'
#
loop_
_entity.id
_entity.type
_entity.pdbx_description
1 polymer ?
#
loop_
_entity_poly.entity_id
_entity_poly.type
_entity_poly.pdbx_seq_one_letter_code
_entity_poly.pdbx_strand_id
1 'polypeptide(L)'
;MRFLKIICPSYVNTALELLKKSGFKAYIVGGCVRDKLMGREPDDWDMTTSSLPEETLEVFKNFRTIPTGLKHGTVTVLIDGHPLEITTMRIDGEYHDSRRPDNVEFTDKITSDLSRRDFTVNAIAYNPEDGIIDPFGGEADIKKKTIRCVGNPDKRFGEDALRIIRALRFSSVLGFDIDSATSESIMRNHELMQNVAVERIRVELVKLLTGINVEKILTDYKEVIFGIIPELRAEDGFQQLSKYHIYDVWTHNVKVVGAIKNEPVFRVAALLHDVAKPDCFKIDENGVGHFKGHAPCGAVKAREIMKRLRFSNAEISTVCNIIALHYDRPDGIKSHLARLCSEYSVEDVRNTLKLIKADAAGKNPDYYEIETARCRKAEEQLGEIETDGTPLSVGELKINGNDLISVGYRGRAIKDTLENLLNSVIDGMLGNNRSELLAEAKKIKKV
;
A
#
# COMPACT_ATOMS: atom_id res chain seq x y z
N MET A 1 5.66 -42.41 -8.22
CA MET A 1 5.54 -40.97 -7.87
C MET A 1 4.28 -40.44 -8.54
N ARG A 2 3.29 -39.94 -7.81
CA ARG A 2 2.17 -39.20 -8.41
C ARG A 2 2.74 -37.84 -8.78
N PHE A 3 2.91 -37.57 -10.09
CA PHE A 3 3.24 -36.22 -10.56
C PHE A 3 2.10 -35.32 -10.16
N LEU A 4 2.38 -34.32 -9.40
CA LEU A 4 1.39 -33.28 -9.05
C LEU A 4 1.05 -32.55 -10.35
N LYS A 5 -0.16 -32.79 -10.87
CA LYS A 5 -0.60 -32.16 -12.11
C LYS A 5 -1.15 -30.77 -11.79
N ILE A 6 -0.45 -29.75 -12.22
CA ILE A 6 -0.97 -28.38 -12.15
C ILE A 6 -2.02 -28.21 -13.23
N ILE A 7 -3.21 -27.78 -12.84
CA ILE A 7 -4.29 -27.45 -13.77
C ILE A 7 -4.10 -25.99 -14.21
N CYS A 8 -3.78 -25.80 -15.48
CA CYS A 8 -3.63 -24.49 -16.09
C CYS A 8 -4.94 -24.07 -16.79
N PRO A 9 -5.24 -22.77 -16.89
CA PRO A 9 -6.32 -22.26 -17.74
C PRO A 9 -6.14 -22.62 -19.22
N SER A 10 -7.23 -22.57 -19.98
CA SER A 10 -7.22 -22.92 -21.41
C SER A 10 -6.23 -22.09 -22.23
N TYR A 11 -6.18 -20.80 -22.02
CA TYR A 11 -5.29 -19.89 -22.73
C TYR A 11 -3.80 -20.19 -22.47
N VAL A 12 -3.42 -20.62 -21.25
CA VAL A 12 -2.06 -21.06 -20.90
C VAL A 12 -1.73 -22.39 -21.61
N ASN A 13 -2.66 -23.35 -21.58
CA ASN A 13 -2.47 -24.62 -22.28
C ASN A 13 -2.33 -24.39 -23.78
N THR A 14 -3.13 -23.52 -24.39
CA THR A 14 -3.01 -23.14 -25.81
C THR A 14 -1.61 -22.60 -26.11
N ALA A 15 -1.07 -21.71 -25.25
CA ALA A 15 0.27 -21.16 -25.45
C ALA A 15 1.36 -22.26 -25.37
N LEU A 16 1.29 -23.14 -24.37
CA LEU A 16 2.23 -24.27 -24.21
C LEU A 16 2.20 -25.17 -25.46
N GLU A 17 1.00 -25.51 -25.97
CA GLU A 17 0.86 -26.34 -27.13
C GLU A 17 1.38 -25.71 -28.43
N LEU A 18 1.13 -24.39 -28.63
CA LEU A 18 1.60 -23.70 -29.83
C LEU A 18 3.13 -23.63 -29.88
N LEU A 19 3.76 -23.27 -28.77
CA LEU A 19 5.22 -23.26 -28.67
C LEU A 19 5.82 -24.63 -28.89
N LYS A 20 5.25 -25.67 -28.29
CA LYS A 20 5.66 -27.05 -28.49
C LYS A 20 5.52 -27.51 -29.93
N LYS A 21 4.37 -27.27 -30.59
CA LYS A 21 4.15 -27.59 -32.00
C LYS A 21 5.14 -26.92 -32.93
N SER A 22 5.68 -25.76 -32.52
CA SER A 22 6.71 -25.04 -33.23
C SER A 22 8.13 -25.51 -32.89
N GLY A 23 8.29 -26.53 -32.03
CA GLY A 23 9.59 -27.14 -31.66
C GLY A 23 10.27 -26.51 -30.49
N PHE A 24 9.62 -25.58 -29.77
CA PHE A 24 10.20 -24.88 -28.62
C PHE A 24 9.82 -25.52 -27.28
N LYS A 25 10.74 -25.51 -26.34
CA LYS A 25 10.47 -25.82 -24.92
C LYS A 25 9.70 -24.65 -24.30
N ALA A 26 8.69 -24.92 -23.49
CA ALA A 26 7.90 -23.91 -22.80
C ALA A 26 7.44 -24.41 -21.43
N TYR A 27 7.46 -23.50 -20.42
CA TYR A 27 7.11 -23.79 -19.05
C TYR A 27 6.34 -22.62 -18.44
N ILE A 28 5.37 -22.89 -17.59
CA ILE A 28 4.92 -21.90 -16.61
C ILE A 28 5.95 -21.78 -15.49
N VAL A 29 6.15 -20.58 -14.93
CA VAL A 29 7.24 -20.32 -13.99
C VAL A 29 6.87 -19.30 -12.90
N GLY A 30 7.56 -19.38 -11.79
CA GLY A 30 7.51 -18.29 -10.80
C GLY A 30 6.28 -18.31 -9.90
N GLY A 31 5.64 -17.16 -9.75
CA GLY A 31 4.52 -16.95 -8.83
C GLY A 31 3.36 -17.89 -9.04
N CYS A 32 2.96 -18.13 -10.29
CA CYS A 32 1.83 -19.01 -10.60
C CYS A 32 2.08 -20.47 -10.19
N VAL A 33 3.30 -20.98 -10.37
CA VAL A 33 3.66 -22.35 -9.94
C VAL A 33 3.66 -22.43 -8.42
N ARG A 34 4.27 -21.47 -7.72
CA ARG A 34 4.24 -21.37 -6.25
C ARG A 34 2.80 -21.37 -5.73
N ASP A 35 1.95 -20.51 -6.26
CA ASP A 35 0.57 -20.34 -5.76
C ASP A 35 -0.26 -21.61 -5.99
N LYS A 36 -0.11 -22.29 -7.14
CA LYS A 36 -0.73 -23.60 -7.36
C LYS A 36 -0.21 -24.68 -6.41
N LEU A 37 1.08 -24.69 -6.08
CA LEU A 37 1.65 -25.60 -5.07
C LEU A 37 1.14 -25.31 -3.66
N MET A 38 0.75 -24.06 -3.38
CA MET A 38 0.12 -23.62 -2.12
C MET A 38 -1.40 -23.85 -2.13
N GLY A 39 -1.99 -24.36 -3.20
CA GLY A 39 -3.44 -24.54 -3.36
C GLY A 39 -4.20 -23.22 -3.56
N ARG A 40 -3.53 -22.18 -4.06
CA ARG A 40 -4.12 -20.86 -4.37
C ARG A 40 -4.30 -20.72 -5.88
N GLU A 41 -5.28 -19.90 -6.29
CA GLU A 41 -5.36 -19.48 -7.69
C GLU A 41 -4.42 -18.32 -7.93
N PRO A 42 -3.55 -18.38 -8.96
CA PRO A 42 -2.69 -17.28 -9.34
C PRO A 42 -3.48 -16.12 -9.96
N ASP A 43 -3.08 -14.90 -9.64
CA ASP A 43 -3.59 -13.69 -10.30
C ASP A 43 -3.05 -13.57 -11.72
N ASP A 44 -1.76 -13.87 -11.91
CA ASP A 44 -1.05 -13.78 -13.18
C ASP A 44 -0.36 -15.11 -13.53
N TRP A 45 -0.25 -15.38 -14.83
CA TRP A 45 0.47 -16.54 -15.35
C TRP A 45 1.65 -16.10 -16.19
N ASP A 46 2.85 -16.49 -15.75
CA ASP A 46 4.10 -16.23 -16.46
C ASP A 46 4.62 -17.49 -17.14
N MET A 47 5.16 -17.32 -18.33
CA MET A 47 5.79 -18.42 -19.08
C MET A 47 7.23 -18.07 -19.43
N THR A 48 8.05 -19.12 -19.55
CA THR A 48 9.37 -19.04 -20.16
C THR A 48 9.50 -20.05 -21.29
N THR A 49 10.26 -19.70 -22.33
CA THR A 49 10.41 -20.52 -23.54
C THR A 49 11.84 -20.49 -24.07
N SER A 50 12.22 -21.50 -24.84
CA SER A 50 13.48 -21.52 -25.59
C SER A 50 13.42 -20.72 -26.89
N SER A 51 12.22 -20.29 -27.34
CA SER A 51 12.12 -19.44 -28.54
C SER A 51 12.67 -18.05 -28.29
N LEU A 52 13.34 -17.47 -29.28
CA LEU A 52 13.73 -16.06 -29.28
C LEU A 52 12.48 -15.17 -29.38
N PRO A 53 12.56 -13.87 -29.01
CA PRO A 53 11.40 -12.98 -29.07
C PRO A 53 10.74 -12.92 -30.46
N GLU A 54 11.54 -12.88 -31.51
CA GLU A 54 11.07 -12.84 -32.91
C GLU A 54 10.37 -14.15 -33.30
N GLU A 55 10.89 -15.30 -32.84
CA GLU A 55 10.28 -16.61 -33.05
C GLU A 55 8.96 -16.72 -32.27
N THR A 56 8.91 -16.17 -31.04
CA THR A 56 7.67 -16.08 -30.26
C THR A 56 6.63 -15.26 -30.99
N LEU A 57 6.98 -14.11 -31.56
CA LEU A 57 6.07 -13.30 -32.36
C LEU A 57 5.53 -14.05 -33.58
N GLU A 58 6.36 -14.84 -34.26
CA GLU A 58 5.93 -15.65 -35.40
C GLU A 58 4.99 -16.78 -34.97
N VAL A 59 5.26 -17.49 -33.88
CA VAL A 59 4.37 -18.53 -33.32
C VAL A 59 2.99 -17.96 -33.02
N PHE A 60 2.94 -16.73 -32.48
CA PHE A 60 1.70 -16.07 -32.07
C PHE A 60 1.20 -15.02 -33.07
N LYS A 61 1.60 -15.06 -34.35
CA LYS A 61 1.21 -14.05 -35.36
C LYS A 61 -0.31 -13.93 -35.58
N ASN A 62 -1.08 -14.96 -35.25
CA ASN A 62 -2.54 -14.94 -35.34
C ASN A 62 -3.21 -14.38 -34.06
N PHE A 63 -2.44 -13.98 -33.05
CA PHE A 63 -2.91 -13.39 -31.81
C PHE A 63 -2.44 -11.93 -31.71
N ARG A 64 -3.13 -11.14 -30.92
CA ARG A 64 -2.64 -9.79 -30.61
C ARG A 64 -1.43 -9.89 -29.69
N THR A 65 -0.29 -9.32 -30.11
CA THR A 65 0.94 -9.28 -29.33
C THR A 65 1.32 -7.86 -28.96
N ILE A 66 1.97 -7.68 -27.80
CA ILE A 66 2.46 -6.39 -27.30
C ILE A 66 3.98 -6.57 -27.06
N PRO A 67 4.84 -6.00 -27.91
CA PRO A 67 6.28 -6.24 -27.88
C PRO A 67 7.05 -5.29 -26.94
N THR A 68 6.46 -4.78 -25.89
CA THR A 68 7.05 -3.78 -24.99
C THR A 68 8.29 -4.26 -24.24
N GLY A 69 8.49 -5.57 -24.11
CA GLY A 69 9.59 -6.20 -23.40
C GLY A 69 10.69 -6.83 -24.26
N LEU A 70 10.69 -6.63 -25.57
CA LEU A 70 11.60 -7.34 -26.52
C LEU A 70 13.09 -7.25 -26.13
N LYS A 71 13.57 -6.09 -25.69
CA LYS A 71 14.97 -5.91 -25.25
C LYS A 71 15.35 -6.81 -24.07
N HIS A 72 14.38 -7.32 -23.33
CA HIS A 72 14.57 -8.20 -22.19
C HIS A 72 14.05 -9.62 -22.45
N GLY A 73 13.71 -9.93 -23.70
CA GLY A 73 13.23 -11.24 -24.10
C GLY A 73 11.75 -11.52 -23.80
N THR A 74 10.94 -10.51 -23.46
CA THR A 74 9.52 -10.72 -23.09
C THR A 74 8.58 -10.22 -24.18
N VAL A 75 7.59 -11.06 -24.51
CA VAL A 75 6.46 -10.77 -25.40
C VAL A 75 5.17 -11.01 -24.60
N THR A 76 4.28 -10.04 -24.57
CA THR A 76 2.93 -10.26 -24.03
C THR A 76 2.00 -10.68 -25.17
N VAL A 77 1.32 -11.81 -25.01
CA VAL A 77 0.36 -12.35 -25.99
C VAL A 77 -1.03 -12.32 -25.35
N LEU A 78 -2.02 -11.81 -26.11
CA LEU A 78 -3.43 -11.87 -25.70
C LEU A 78 -4.09 -13.13 -26.31
N ILE A 79 -4.45 -14.07 -25.44
CA ILE A 79 -5.19 -15.30 -25.84
C ILE A 79 -6.53 -15.28 -25.11
N ASP A 80 -7.63 -15.35 -25.85
CA ASP A 80 -9.01 -15.28 -25.32
C ASP A 80 -9.25 -14.06 -24.41
N GLY A 81 -8.59 -12.92 -24.73
CA GLY A 81 -8.68 -11.69 -23.95
C GLY A 81 -7.78 -11.64 -22.71
N HIS A 82 -7.06 -12.72 -22.39
CA HIS A 82 -6.14 -12.79 -21.25
C HIS A 82 -4.71 -12.47 -21.67
N PRO A 83 -4.04 -11.51 -21.01
CA PRO A 83 -2.62 -11.25 -21.26
C PRO A 83 -1.76 -12.38 -20.66
N LEU A 84 -0.79 -12.85 -21.41
CA LEU A 84 0.17 -13.86 -20.99
C LEU A 84 1.57 -13.38 -21.32
N GLU A 85 2.42 -13.23 -20.30
CA GLU A 85 3.82 -12.85 -20.49
C GLU A 85 4.66 -14.10 -20.80
N ILE A 86 5.29 -14.08 -21.97
CA ILE A 86 6.18 -15.15 -22.45
C ILE A 86 7.57 -14.58 -22.57
N THR A 87 8.51 -15.07 -21.73
CA THR A 87 9.89 -14.61 -21.68
C THR A 87 10.82 -15.66 -22.22
N THR A 88 11.74 -15.29 -23.13
CA THR A 88 12.81 -16.18 -23.58
C THR A 88 13.71 -16.53 -22.40
N MET A 89 14.02 -17.83 -22.23
CA MET A 89 14.97 -18.30 -21.23
C MET A 89 16.32 -17.63 -21.41
N ARG A 90 16.92 -17.16 -20.32
CA ARG A 90 18.15 -16.37 -20.39
C ARG A 90 19.06 -16.58 -19.19
N ILE A 91 20.32 -16.24 -19.40
CA ILE A 91 21.33 -16.07 -18.39
C ILE A 91 21.58 -14.57 -18.30
N ASP A 92 21.50 -14.01 -17.11
CA ASP A 92 21.83 -12.60 -16.90
C ASP A 92 23.36 -12.47 -16.80
N GLY A 93 23.94 -11.50 -17.54
CA GLY A 93 25.35 -11.14 -17.48
C GLY A 93 25.73 -10.39 -16.20
N GLU A 94 26.83 -9.66 -16.24
CA GLU A 94 27.26 -8.81 -15.12
C GLU A 94 26.30 -7.62 -14.93
N TYR A 95 26.20 -7.15 -13.69
CA TYR A 95 25.36 -6.03 -13.29
C TYR A 95 26.27 -4.90 -12.80
N HIS A 96 26.28 -3.75 -13.47
CA HIS A 96 27.05 -2.60 -13.04
C HIS A 96 26.22 -1.55 -12.31
N ASP A 97 24.91 -1.52 -12.54
CA ASP A 97 23.99 -0.54 -11.93
C ASP A 97 23.09 -1.12 -10.80
N SER A 98 23.39 -2.34 -10.32
CA SER A 98 22.58 -3.08 -9.32
C SER A 98 21.09 -3.18 -9.68
N ARG A 99 20.75 -3.16 -10.98
CA ARG A 99 19.38 -3.20 -11.47
C ARG A 99 19.14 -4.08 -12.69
N ARG A 100 20.00 -3.94 -13.70
CA ARG A 100 19.83 -4.63 -14.98
C ARG A 100 21.13 -5.28 -15.38
N PRO A 101 21.09 -6.49 -15.94
CA PRO A 101 22.27 -7.05 -16.56
C PRO A 101 22.64 -6.21 -17.80
N ASP A 102 23.93 -5.93 -17.99
CA ASP A 102 24.41 -5.17 -19.15
C ASP A 102 24.14 -5.94 -20.44
N ASN A 103 24.27 -7.26 -20.38
CA ASN A 103 23.99 -8.17 -21.48
C ASN A 103 23.11 -9.32 -21.01
N VAL A 104 22.27 -9.80 -21.89
CA VAL A 104 21.41 -10.96 -21.70
C VAL A 104 21.83 -11.99 -22.73
N GLU A 105 22.17 -13.19 -22.29
CA GLU A 105 22.43 -14.33 -23.16
C GLU A 105 21.23 -15.28 -23.14
N PHE A 106 20.62 -15.52 -24.30
CA PHE A 106 19.52 -16.45 -24.40
C PHE A 106 20.00 -17.89 -24.30
N THR A 107 19.22 -18.76 -23.69
CA THR A 107 19.56 -20.16 -23.46
C THR A 107 18.32 -21.05 -23.68
N ASP A 108 18.55 -22.33 -23.96
CA ASP A 108 17.48 -23.34 -23.98
C ASP A 108 17.39 -24.17 -22.70
N LYS A 109 18.21 -23.79 -21.67
CA LYS A 109 18.30 -24.54 -20.41
C LYS A 109 17.43 -23.87 -19.35
N ILE A 110 16.32 -24.50 -18.99
CA ILE A 110 15.43 -24.01 -17.95
C ILE A 110 16.12 -23.80 -16.59
N THR A 111 17.08 -24.67 -16.22
CA THR A 111 17.81 -24.55 -14.97
C THR A 111 18.63 -23.27 -14.89
N SER A 112 19.18 -22.80 -16.02
CA SER A 112 19.91 -21.53 -16.12
C SER A 112 18.95 -20.34 -15.93
N ASP A 113 17.76 -20.36 -16.54
CA ASP A 113 16.75 -19.30 -16.31
C ASP A 113 16.25 -19.27 -14.86
N LEU A 114 16.05 -20.43 -14.24
CA LEU A 114 15.64 -20.49 -12.85
C LEU A 114 16.74 -20.01 -11.89
N SER A 115 18.02 -20.21 -12.23
CA SER A 115 19.17 -19.83 -11.38
C SER A 115 19.34 -18.32 -11.19
N ARG A 116 18.83 -17.46 -12.10
CA ARG A 116 18.90 -16.00 -12.00
C ARG A 116 17.77 -15.38 -11.20
N ARG A 117 16.76 -16.18 -10.82
CA ARG A 117 15.60 -15.70 -10.08
C ARG A 117 15.95 -15.32 -8.64
N ASP A 118 15.05 -14.60 -7.99
CA ASP A 118 15.24 -14.04 -6.65
C ASP A 118 15.24 -15.13 -5.55
N PHE A 119 14.13 -15.86 -5.44
CA PHE A 119 13.91 -16.79 -4.34
C PHE A 119 13.53 -18.19 -4.84
N THR A 120 13.91 -19.21 -4.08
CA THR A 120 13.67 -20.62 -4.41
C THR A 120 12.20 -20.89 -4.67
N VAL A 121 11.29 -20.31 -3.88
CA VAL A 121 9.84 -20.44 -4.03
C VAL A 121 9.30 -19.89 -5.37
N ASN A 122 10.05 -19.03 -6.04
CA ASN A 122 9.74 -18.47 -7.34
C ASN A 122 10.63 -19.04 -8.47
N ALA A 123 11.58 -19.93 -8.14
CA ALA A 123 12.49 -20.58 -9.08
C ALA A 123 12.06 -22.00 -9.40
N ILE A 124 10.76 -22.19 -9.61
CA ILE A 124 10.10 -23.46 -9.95
C ILE A 124 9.43 -23.28 -11.31
N ALA A 125 9.56 -24.30 -12.16
CA ALA A 125 8.91 -24.37 -13.45
C ALA A 125 8.01 -25.61 -13.56
N TYR A 126 7.04 -25.56 -14.44
CA TYR A 126 6.18 -26.69 -14.73
C TYR A 126 5.73 -26.69 -16.17
N ASN A 127 5.68 -27.86 -16.78
CA ASN A 127 4.85 -28.16 -17.95
C ASN A 127 4.20 -29.53 -17.77
N PRO A 128 3.17 -29.89 -18.59
CA PRO A 128 2.48 -31.16 -18.46
C PRO A 128 3.33 -32.40 -18.74
N GLU A 129 4.45 -32.29 -19.47
CA GLU A 129 5.30 -33.40 -19.89
C GLU A 129 6.40 -33.69 -18.89
N ASP A 130 7.17 -32.66 -18.54
CA ASP A 130 8.31 -32.78 -17.65
C ASP A 130 7.90 -32.78 -16.18
N GLY A 131 6.64 -32.33 -15.90
CA GLY A 131 6.17 -32.12 -14.53
C GLY A 131 6.81 -30.89 -13.89
N ILE A 132 7.05 -30.95 -12.57
CA ILE A 132 7.70 -29.88 -11.80
C ILE A 132 9.20 -29.97 -11.97
N ILE A 133 9.82 -28.84 -12.28
CA ILE A 133 11.27 -28.65 -12.35
C ILE A 133 11.67 -27.69 -11.21
N ASP A 134 12.32 -28.23 -10.19
CA ASP A 134 12.71 -27.50 -8.98
C ASP A 134 14.18 -27.78 -8.61
N PRO A 135 15.14 -27.18 -9.32
CA PRO A 135 16.55 -27.42 -9.07
C PRO A 135 17.08 -26.80 -7.77
N PHE A 136 16.32 -25.89 -7.13
CA PHE A 136 16.75 -25.11 -5.98
C PHE A 136 16.00 -25.44 -4.68
N GLY A 137 15.08 -26.42 -4.71
CA GLY A 137 14.32 -26.88 -3.53
C GLY A 137 13.20 -25.97 -3.10
N GLY A 138 12.59 -25.23 -4.04
CA GLY A 138 11.49 -24.31 -3.78
C GLY A 138 10.24 -24.98 -3.23
N GLU A 139 9.91 -26.25 -3.68
CA GLU A 139 8.82 -27.02 -3.10
C GLU A 139 9.04 -27.32 -1.61
N ALA A 140 10.29 -27.63 -1.22
CA ALA A 140 10.62 -27.88 0.16
C ALA A 140 10.51 -26.58 1.00
N ASP A 141 10.91 -25.45 0.44
CA ASP A 141 10.82 -24.15 1.10
C ASP A 141 9.36 -23.67 1.22
N ILE A 142 8.51 -23.91 0.22
CA ILE A 142 7.06 -23.70 0.33
C ILE A 142 6.47 -24.50 1.49
N LYS A 143 6.79 -25.79 1.59
CA LYS A 143 6.31 -26.67 2.70
C LYS A 143 6.80 -26.18 4.06
N LYS A 144 8.04 -25.68 4.13
CA LYS A 144 8.64 -25.12 5.37
C LYS A 144 8.22 -23.68 5.63
N LYS A 145 7.47 -23.06 4.72
CA LYS A 145 7.10 -21.62 4.76
C LYS A 145 8.35 -20.73 4.91
N THR A 146 9.31 -20.90 4.03
CA THR A 146 10.61 -20.21 4.10
C THR A 146 10.88 -19.44 2.81
N ILE A 147 11.30 -18.18 2.92
CA ILE A 147 11.84 -17.36 1.82
C ILE A 147 13.34 -17.49 1.85
N ARG A 148 13.92 -18.08 0.82
CA ARG A 148 15.36 -18.28 0.66
C ARG A 148 15.81 -17.80 -0.72
N CYS A 149 16.92 -17.06 -0.78
CA CYS A 149 17.53 -16.66 -2.05
C CYS A 149 18.00 -17.88 -2.87
N VAL A 150 17.94 -17.77 -4.18
CA VAL A 150 18.55 -18.73 -5.08
C VAL A 150 20.08 -18.54 -5.05
N GLY A 151 20.83 -19.53 -4.60
CA GLY A 151 22.28 -19.48 -4.49
C GLY A 151 22.79 -18.56 -3.37
N ASN A 152 23.78 -17.72 -3.66
CA ASN A 152 24.38 -16.82 -2.67
C ASN A 152 23.56 -15.53 -2.51
N PRO A 153 23.01 -15.21 -1.31
CA PRO A 153 22.20 -14.02 -1.08
C PRO A 153 22.93 -12.71 -1.34
N ASP A 154 24.21 -12.57 -0.92
CA ASP A 154 24.97 -11.33 -1.11
C ASP A 154 25.14 -11.04 -2.61
N LYS A 155 25.40 -12.08 -3.42
CA LYS A 155 25.45 -11.95 -4.88
C LYS A 155 24.09 -11.51 -5.43
N ARG A 156 22.99 -12.15 -5.00
CA ARG A 156 21.63 -11.83 -5.48
C ARG A 156 21.21 -10.39 -5.17
N PHE A 157 21.55 -9.90 -3.98
CA PHE A 157 21.24 -8.51 -3.58
C PHE A 157 22.16 -7.49 -4.27
N GLY A 158 23.42 -7.85 -4.54
CA GLY A 158 24.31 -7.02 -5.35
C GLY A 158 23.87 -6.87 -6.81
N GLU A 159 23.26 -7.90 -7.40
CA GLU A 159 22.70 -7.85 -8.76
C GLU A 159 21.45 -6.95 -8.86
N ASP A 160 20.50 -7.09 -7.99
CA ASP A 160 19.31 -6.21 -7.91
C ASP A 160 18.93 -6.01 -6.44
N ALA A 161 19.29 -4.85 -5.90
CA ALA A 161 19.03 -4.50 -4.51
C ALA A 161 17.52 -4.44 -4.16
N LEU A 162 16.62 -4.29 -5.16
CA LEU A 162 15.19 -4.42 -4.94
C LEU A 162 14.80 -5.78 -4.35
N ARG A 163 15.60 -6.82 -4.59
CA ARG A 163 15.35 -8.15 -4.03
C ARG A 163 15.32 -8.14 -2.50
N ILE A 164 15.97 -7.17 -1.85
CA ILE A 164 15.93 -7.00 -0.39
C ILE A 164 14.49 -6.75 0.08
N ILE A 165 13.86 -5.68 -0.41
CA ILE A 165 12.47 -5.38 -0.02
C ILE A 165 11.47 -6.41 -0.57
N ARG A 166 11.80 -7.06 -1.69
CA ARG A 166 11.01 -8.19 -2.21
C ARG A 166 11.01 -9.39 -1.26
N ALA A 167 12.14 -9.72 -0.62
CA ALA A 167 12.19 -10.76 0.41
C ALA A 167 11.23 -10.44 1.56
N LEU A 168 11.30 -9.20 2.07
CA LEU A 168 10.42 -8.73 3.13
C LEU A 168 8.95 -8.77 2.70
N ARG A 169 8.65 -8.32 1.48
CA ARG A 169 7.28 -8.38 0.93
C ARG A 169 6.77 -9.82 0.81
N PHE A 170 7.56 -10.74 0.26
CA PHE A 170 7.13 -12.14 0.15
C PHE A 170 6.90 -12.77 1.52
N SER A 171 7.79 -12.50 2.48
CA SER A 171 7.61 -12.95 3.86
C SER A 171 6.32 -12.36 4.46
N SER A 172 6.06 -11.08 4.28
CA SER A 172 4.86 -10.42 4.77
C SER A 172 3.58 -10.98 4.14
N VAL A 173 3.53 -11.08 2.80
CA VAL A 173 2.33 -11.48 2.04
C VAL A 173 2.02 -12.97 2.17
N LEU A 174 3.04 -13.82 2.16
CA LEU A 174 2.87 -15.28 2.22
C LEU A 174 2.75 -15.79 3.66
N GLY A 175 3.20 -15.01 4.66
CA GLY A 175 3.32 -15.45 6.04
C GLY A 175 4.45 -16.44 6.23
N PHE A 176 5.55 -16.29 5.47
CA PHE A 176 6.72 -17.17 5.52
C PHE A 176 7.85 -16.49 6.30
N ASP A 177 8.66 -17.27 6.99
CA ASP A 177 9.89 -16.79 7.61
C ASP A 177 10.99 -16.62 6.56
N ILE A 178 11.98 -15.77 6.85
CA ILE A 178 13.14 -15.61 5.98
C ILE A 178 14.27 -16.53 6.50
N ASP A 179 14.88 -17.27 5.58
CA ASP A 179 16.05 -18.11 5.87
C ASP A 179 17.18 -17.30 6.52
N SER A 180 17.91 -17.89 7.47
CA SER A 180 18.91 -17.17 8.27
C SER A 180 20.00 -16.53 7.42
N ALA A 181 20.56 -17.26 6.44
CA ALA A 181 21.61 -16.71 5.57
C ALA A 181 21.06 -15.56 4.69
N THR A 182 19.80 -15.68 4.24
CA THR A 182 19.12 -14.63 3.49
C THR A 182 18.86 -13.41 4.38
N SER A 183 18.38 -13.61 5.62
CA SER A 183 18.13 -12.55 6.60
C SER A 183 19.41 -11.77 6.96
N GLU A 184 20.49 -12.48 7.29
CA GLU A 184 21.78 -11.86 7.58
C GLU A 184 22.30 -11.04 6.42
N SER A 185 22.14 -11.55 5.19
CA SER A 185 22.54 -10.82 3.98
C SER A 185 21.67 -9.58 3.74
N ILE A 186 20.36 -9.62 4.02
CA ILE A 186 19.50 -8.44 4.01
C ILE A 186 20.07 -7.35 4.91
N MET A 187 20.42 -7.72 6.16
CA MET A 187 20.92 -6.75 7.14
C MET A 187 22.30 -6.18 6.76
N ARG A 188 23.13 -6.95 6.09
CA ARG A 188 24.45 -6.44 5.57
C ARG A 188 24.30 -5.53 4.36
N ASN A 189 23.31 -5.76 3.52
CA ASN A 189 23.20 -5.15 2.19
C ASN A 189 22.07 -4.13 2.03
N HIS A 190 21.29 -3.83 3.10
CA HIS A 190 20.10 -2.99 2.98
C HIS A 190 20.38 -1.58 2.46
N GLU A 191 21.57 -1.04 2.70
CA GLU A 191 21.99 0.27 2.18
C GLU A 191 22.03 0.33 0.65
N LEU A 192 22.22 -0.81 -0.04
CA LEU A 192 22.18 -0.88 -1.50
C LEU A 192 20.84 -0.42 -2.08
N MET A 193 19.77 -0.44 -1.29
CA MET A 193 18.45 0.03 -1.72
C MET A 193 18.43 1.52 -2.09
N GLN A 194 19.38 2.31 -1.63
CA GLN A 194 19.53 3.73 -2.03
C GLN A 194 19.75 3.89 -3.54
N ASN A 195 20.25 2.86 -4.22
CA ASN A 195 20.48 2.85 -5.67
C ASN A 195 19.24 2.42 -6.47
N VAL A 196 18.14 2.03 -5.79
CA VAL A 196 16.92 1.55 -6.45
C VAL A 196 15.95 2.72 -6.69
N ALA A 197 15.34 2.75 -7.88
CA ALA A 197 14.32 3.74 -8.19
C ALA A 197 13.16 3.71 -7.16
N VAL A 198 12.81 4.87 -6.64
CA VAL A 198 11.84 5.00 -5.54
C VAL A 198 10.45 4.48 -5.89
N GLU A 199 10.06 4.54 -7.16
CA GLU A 199 8.80 3.99 -7.65
C GLU A 199 8.73 2.47 -7.49
N ARG A 200 9.86 1.77 -7.72
CA ARG A 200 9.95 0.32 -7.52
C ARG A 200 9.88 -0.02 -6.02
N ILE A 201 10.60 0.73 -5.19
CA ILE A 201 10.55 0.58 -3.72
C ILE A 201 9.13 0.79 -3.22
N ARG A 202 8.44 1.85 -3.66
CA ARG A 202 7.05 2.13 -3.26
C ARG A 202 6.12 0.95 -3.52
N VAL A 203 6.19 0.37 -4.73
CA VAL A 203 5.32 -0.76 -5.11
C VAL A 203 5.53 -1.95 -4.17
N GLU A 204 6.78 -2.29 -3.87
CA GLU A 204 7.11 -3.40 -2.97
C GLU A 204 6.74 -3.06 -1.51
N LEU A 205 6.98 -1.83 -1.06
CA LEU A 205 6.62 -1.36 0.29
C LEU A 205 5.10 -1.43 0.52
N VAL A 206 4.31 -0.94 -0.42
CA VAL A 206 2.83 -0.99 -0.29
C VAL A 206 2.34 -2.44 -0.21
N LYS A 207 2.87 -3.33 -1.05
CA LYS A 207 2.55 -4.77 -0.99
C LYS A 207 3.03 -5.42 0.31
N LEU A 208 4.17 -5.01 0.86
CA LEU A 208 4.66 -5.46 2.16
C LEU A 208 3.68 -5.07 3.27
N LEU A 209 3.26 -3.80 3.28
CA LEU A 209 2.35 -3.26 4.29
C LEU A 209 0.98 -3.96 4.28
N THR A 210 0.53 -4.45 3.12
CA THR A 210 -0.73 -5.20 2.99
C THR A 210 -0.58 -6.70 3.23
N GLY A 211 0.57 -7.17 3.67
CA GLY A 211 0.79 -8.58 4.02
C GLY A 211 0.19 -8.98 5.37
N ILE A 212 -0.04 -10.27 5.53
CA ILE A 212 -0.62 -10.86 6.76
C ILE A 212 0.38 -10.92 7.93
N ASN A 213 1.68 -10.87 7.63
CA ASN A 213 2.77 -10.96 8.61
C ASN A 213 3.51 -9.61 8.77
N VAL A 214 2.82 -8.51 8.49
CA VAL A 214 3.42 -7.17 8.42
C VAL A 214 4.06 -6.73 9.75
N GLU A 215 3.42 -7.01 10.90
CA GLU A 215 3.95 -6.64 12.22
C GLU A 215 5.33 -7.25 12.46
N LYS A 216 5.47 -8.55 12.21
CA LYS A 216 6.75 -9.25 12.36
C LYS A 216 7.83 -8.63 11.48
N ILE A 217 7.50 -8.35 10.21
CA ILE A 217 8.46 -7.79 9.25
C ILE A 217 8.88 -6.37 9.64
N LEU A 218 7.95 -5.51 10.03
CA LEU A 218 8.27 -4.16 10.50
C LEU A 218 9.10 -4.18 11.79
N THR A 219 8.90 -5.17 12.66
CA THR A 219 9.67 -5.34 13.90
C THR A 219 11.08 -5.84 13.62
N ASP A 220 11.19 -6.96 12.88
CA ASP A 220 12.45 -7.66 12.69
C ASP A 220 13.41 -6.93 11.73
N TYR A 221 12.87 -6.17 10.77
CA TYR A 221 13.62 -5.50 9.70
C TYR A 221 13.41 -3.97 9.68
N LYS A 222 13.22 -3.37 10.85
CA LYS A 222 13.01 -1.92 10.99
C LYS A 222 14.10 -1.09 10.31
N GLU A 223 15.37 -1.53 10.36
CA GLU A 223 16.49 -0.81 9.75
C GLU A 223 16.33 -0.67 8.23
N VAL A 224 15.78 -1.68 7.56
CA VAL A 224 15.46 -1.62 6.13
C VAL A 224 14.38 -0.56 5.87
N ILE A 225 13.35 -0.52 6.73
CA ILE A 225 12.26 0.47 6.62
C ILE A 225 12.77 1.88 6.88
N PHE A 226 13.63 2.06 7.89
CA PHE A 226 14.29 3.36 8.18
C PHE A 226 15.25 3.79 7.06
N GLY A 227 15.83 2.86 6.31
CA GLY A 227 16.57 3.17 5.10
C GLY A 227 15.70 3.77 3.99
N ILE A 228 14.40 3.37 3.91
CA ILE A 228 13.43 3.89 2.95
C ILE A 228 12.79 5.19 3.43
N ILE A 229 12.43 5.24 4.72
CA ILE A 229 11.73 6.36 5.38
C ILE A 229 12.54 6.74 6.62
N PRO A 230 13.62 7.52 6.47
CA PRO A 230 14.52 7.88 7.58
C PRO A 230 13.83 8.61 8.73
N GLU A 231 12.74 9.31 8.45
CA GLU A 231 11.95 10.05 9.43
C GLU A 231 11.39 9.16 10.54
N LEU A 232 11.12 7.88 10.23
CA LEU A 232 10.60 6.91 11.20
C LEU A 232 11.65 6.45 12.23
N ARG A 233 12.94 6.66 11.97
CA ARG A 233 14.00 6.25 12.90
C ARG A 233 13.90 6.96 14.25
N ALA A 234 13.40 8.19 14.27
CA ALA A 234 13.21 8.95 15.52
C ALA A 234 12.13 8.37 16.44
N GLU A 235 11.30 7.45 15.94
CA GLU A 235 10.25 6.81 16.71
C GLU A 235 10.75 5.59 17.50
N ASP A 236 11.88 4.99 17.06
CA ASP A 236 12.43 3.78 17.65
C ASP A 236 12.95 4.03 19.06
N GLY A 237 12.40 3.33 20.03
CA GLY A 237 12.71 3.52 21.45
C GLY A 237 12.16 4.80 22.07
N PHE A 238 11.42 5.64 21.32
CA PHE A 238 10.90 6.91 21.80
C PHE A 238 9.73 6.70 22.77
N GLN A 239 9.98 6.88 24.07
CA GLN A 239 9.01 6.66 25.14
C GLN A 239 7.95 7.77 25.18
N GLN A 240 6.68 7.39 25.25
CA GLN A 240 5.55 8.33 25.19
C GLN A 240 5.18 8.95 26.55
N LEU A 241 5.67 8.40 27.67
CA LEU A 241 5.45 8.86 29.04
C LEU A 241 3.98 9.18 29.38
N SER A 242 3.07 8.33 28.95
CA SER A 242 1.63 8.52 29.10
C SER A 242 0.96 7.22 29.55
N LYS A 243 -0.03 7.30 30.44
CA LYS A 243 -0.82 6.13 30.86
C LYS A 243 -1.59 5.42 29.75
N TYR A 244 -1.79 6.12 28.64
CA TYR A 244 -2.53 5.59 27.47
C TYR A 244 -1.65 4.73 26.57
N HIS A 245 -0.32 4.84 26.64
CA HIS A 245 0.63 4.19 25.77
C HIS A 245 1.52 3.25 26.55
N ILE A 246 1.61 2.00 26.13
CA ILE A 246 2.44 0.94 26.74
C ILE A 246 3.65 0.58 25.87
N TYR A 247 3.74 1.15 24.68
CA TYR A 247 4.81 0.95 23.71
C TYR A 247 5.53 2.28 23.41
N ASP A 248 6.77 2.20 22.90
CA ASP A 248 7.40 3.31 22.21
C ASP A 248 6.63 3.66 20.93
N VAL A 249 6.97 4.79 20.28
CA VAL A 249 6.20 5.26 19.10
C VAL A 249 6.29 4.28 17.94
N TRP A 250 7.49 3.72 17.66
CA TRP A 250 7.65 2.76 16.56
C TRP A 250 6.83 1.49 16.77
N THR A 251 7.00 0.85 17.93
CA THR A 251 6.25 -0.38 18.27
C THR A 251 4.75 -0.14 18.24
N HIS A 252 4.29 1.03 18.74
CA HIS A 252 2.89 1.44 18.63
C HIS A 252 2.43 1.50 17.17
N ASN A 253 3.17 2.20 16.29
CA ASN A 253 2.84 2.30 14.87
C ASN A 253 2.78 0.93 14.19
N VAL A 254 3.71 0.03 14.50
CA VAL A 254 3.68 -1.37 14.00
C VAL A 254 2.38 -2.08 14.39
N LYS A 255 1.93 -1.93 15.65
CA LYS A 255 0.66 -2.51 16.12
C LYS A 255 -0.55 -1.91 15.39
N VAL A 256 -0.56 -0.59 15.19
CA VAL A 256 -1.63 0.09 14.45
C VAL A 256 -1.68 -0.37 13.00
N VAL A 257 -0.51 -0.52 12.34
CA VAL A 257 -0.44 -1.10 10.98
C VAL A 257 -1.01 -2.51 10.96
N GLY A 258 -0.74 -3.35 11.94
CA GLY A 258 -1.30 -4.71 12.04
C GLY A 258 -2.82 -4.72 12.21
N ALA A 259 -3.33 -3.80 13.04
CA ALA A 259 -4.75 -3.76 13.42
C ALA A 259 -5.68 -3.11 12.38
N ILE A 260 -5.17 -2.19 11.55
CA ILE A 260 -6.00 -1.45 10.60
C ILE A 260 -6.41 -2.33 9.41
N LYS A 261 -7.51 -1.94 8.74
CA LYS A 261 -8.01 -2.61 7.53
C LYS A 261 -6.87 -2.81 6.51
N ASN A 262 -6.81 -4.01 5.94
CA ASN A 262 -5.77 -4.39 4.99
C ASN A 262 -6.00 -3.76 3.60
N GLU A 263 -5.84 -2.46 3.51
CA GLU A 263 -5.88 -1.67 2.28
C GLU A 263 -4.69 -0.70 2.24
N PRO A 264 -4.10 -0.46 1.05
CA PRO A 264 -2.89 0.37 0.91
C PRO A 264 -2.95 1.71 1.63
N VAL A 265 -4.01 2.47 1.41
CA VAL A 265 -4.18 3.82 1.98
C VAL A 265 -4.17 3.80 3.52
N PHE A 266 -4.89 2.84 4.13
CA PHE A 266 -4.95 2.72 5.58
C PHE A 266 -3.64 2.25 6.18
N ARG A 267 -2.97 1.28 5.54
CA ARG A 267 -1.67 0.77 6.01
C ARG A 267 -0.58 1.84 5.97
N VAL A 268 -0.57 2.69 4.92
CA VAL A 268 0.35 3.82 4.81
C VAL A 268 0.00 4.90 5.83
N ALA A 269 -1.29 5.24 6.01
CA ALA A 269 -1.71 6.18 7.03
C ALA A 269 -1.31 5.72 8.43
N ALA A 270 -1.52 4.44 8.76
CA ALA A 270 -1.12 3.85 10.04
C ALA A 270 0.39 3.89 10.27
N LEU A 271 1.20 3.64 9.24
CA LEU A 271 2.66 3.70 9.35
C LEU A 271 3.17 5.13 9.65
N LEU A 272 2.49 6.15 9.12
CA LEU A 272 2.96 7.54 9.16
C LEU A 272 2.20 8.44 10.15
N HIS A 273 1.14 7.95 10.83
CA HIS A 273 0.25 8.83 11.59
C HIS A 273 0.94 9.59 12.72
N ASP A 274 1.91 8.96 13.35
CA ASP A 274 2.66 9.48 14.49
C ASP A 274 4.06 10.02 14.15
N VAL A 275 4.41 10.14 12.85
CA VAL A 275 5.76 10.50 12.37
C VAL A 275 6.29 11.84 12.91
N ALA A 276 5.43 12.72 13.40
CA ALA A 276 5.82 13.99 14.02
C ALA A 276 5.76 13.98 15.54
N LYS A 277 5.42 12.88 16.22
CA LYS A 277 5.40 12.82 17.69
C LYS A 277 6.73 13.21 18.31
N PRO A 278 7.89 12.71 17.86
CA PRO A 278 9.17 13.10 18.43
C PRO A 278 9.43 14.61 18.39
N ASP A 279 8.99 15.31 17.32
CA ASP A 279 9.21 16.77 17.18
C ASP A 279 8.26 17.60 18.03
N CYS A 280 7.09 17.07 18.37
CA CYS A 280 6.05 17.76 19.11
C CYS A 280 6.05 17.41 20.61
N PHE A 281 7.04 16.63 21.06
CA PHE A 281 7.09 16.15 22.43
C PHE A 281 7.39 17.23 23.45
N LYS A 282 6.59 17.27 24.50
CA LYS A 282 6.82 18.10 25.69
C LYS A 282 6.47 17.32 26.94
N ILE A 283 7.22 17.53 28.02
CA ILE A 283 6.95 16.92 29.33
C ILE A 283 6.37 18.03 30.25
N ASP A 284 5.27 17.71 30.94
CA ASP A 284 4.70 18.62 31.95
C ASP A 284 5.38 18.49 33.32
N GLU A 285 4.94 19.29 34.27
CA GLU A 285 5.48 19.35 35.64
C GLU A 285 5.33 18.01 36.41
N ASN A 286 4.40 17.14 35.97
CA ASN A 286 4.15 15.84 36.56
C ASN A 286 4.92 14.71 35.84
N GLY A 287 5.78 15.03 34.87
CA GLY A 287 6.54 14.05 34.09
C GLY A 287 5.72 13.37 33.01
N VAL A 288 4.54 13.87 32.65
CA VAL A 288 3.68 13.29 31.62
C VAL A 288 4.03 13.87 30.25
N GLY A 289 4.15 12.98 29.25
CA GLY A 289 4.43 13.36 27.87
C GLY A 289 3.19 13.84 27.13
N HIS A 290 3.34 14.92 26.37
CA HIS A 290 2.31 15.54 25.54
C HIS A 290 2.83 15.76 24.13
N PHE A 291 1.96 15.59 23.11
CA PHE A 291 2.29 15.67 21.68
C PHE A 291 1.37 16.66 20.94
N LYS A 292 1.09 17.81 21.56
CA LYS A 292 0.16 18.79 20.99
C LYS A 292 0.62 19.24 19.60
N GLY A 293 -0.26 19.08 18.59
CA GLY A 293 -0.01 19.50 17.20
C GLY A 293 0.68 18.43 16.34
N HIS A 294 0.95 17.21 16.86
CA HIS A 294 1.62 16.16 16.07
C HIS A 294 0.81 15.74 14.84
N ALA A 295 -0.53 15.74 14.89
CA ALA A 295 -1.36 15.31 13.77
C ALA A 295 -1.24 16.25 12.54
N PRO A 296 -1.45 17.57 12.63
CA PRO A 296 -1.21 18.47 11.51
C PRO A 296 0.27 18.50 11.06
N CYS A 297 1.22 18.47 11.98
CA CYS A 297 2.65 18.37 11.63
C CYS A 297 2.97 17.03 10.95
N GLY A 298 2.37 15.94 11.41
CA GLY A 298 2.49 14.62 10.83
C GLY A 298 1.94 14.56 9.40
N ALA A 299 0.80 15.20 9.13
CA ALA A 299 0.25 15.30 7.78
C ALA A 299 1.19 16.05 6.81
N VAL A 300 1.89 17.08 7.28
CA VAL A 300 2.91 17.79 6.47
C VAL A 300 4.10 16.88 6.17
N LYS A 301 4.68 16.23 7.19
CA LYS A 301 5.78 15.27 7.01
C LYS A 301 5.39 14.10 6.10
N ALA A 302 4.21 13.50 6.34
CA ALA A 302 3.71 12.41 5.51
C ALA A 302 3.57 12.82 4.04
N ARG A 303 3.13 14.04 3.76
CA ARG A 303 3.05 14.61 2.40
C ARG A 303 4.43 14.66 1.73
N GLU A 304 5.46 15.08 2.44
CA GLU A 304 6.84 15.14 1.92
C GLU A 304 7.40 13.74 1.66
N ILE A 305 7.22 12.82 2.61
CA ILE A 305 7.61 11.40 2.48
C ILE A 305 6.94 10.77 1.27
N MET A 306 5.62 10.91 1.15
CA MET A 306 4.85 10.29 0.06
C MET A 306 5.18 10.90 -1.31
N LYS A 307 5.44 12.22 -1.39
CA LYS A 307 5.93 12.87 -2.61
C LYS A 307 7.30 12.31 -3.02
N ARG A 308 8.24 12.18 -2.07
CA ARG A 308 9.55 11.58 -2.29
C ARG A 308 9.43 10.15 -2.81
N LEU A 309 8.50 9.37 -2.27
CA LEU A 309 8.20 8.00 -2.69
C LEU A 309 7.29 7.93 -3.94
N ARG A 310 6.95 9.07 -4.57
CA ARG A 310 6.18 9.13 -5.83
C ARG A 310 4.77 8.50 -5.74
N PHE A 311 4.08 8.69 -4.63
CA PHE A 311 2.65 8.41 -4.55
C PHE A 311 1.85 9.40 -5.42
N SER A 312 0.66 8.99 -5.84
CA SER A 312 -0.26 9.89 -6.56
C SER A 312 -0.81 10.99 -5.66
N ASN A 313 -1.20 12.12 -6.26
CA ASN A 313 -1.78 13.22 -5.49
C ASN A 313 -3.07 12.82 -4.74
N ALA A 314 -3.86 11.91 -5.29
CA ALA A 314 -5.06 11.39 -4.65
C ALA A 314 -4.71 10.60 -3.38
N GLU A 315 -3.76 9.64 -3.46
CA GLU A 315 -3.29 8.89 -2.30
C GLU A 315 -2.71 9.80 -1.22
N ILE A 316 -1.88 10.79 -1.62
CA ILE A 316 -1.29 11.77 -0.71
C ILE A 316 -2.38 12.57 0.01
N SER A 317 -3.39 13.06 -0.73
CA SER A 317 -4.48 13.84 -0.13
C SER A 317 -5.24 13.01 0.91
N THR A 318 -5.67 11.80 0.55
CA THR A 318 -6.43 10.93 1.45
C THR A 318 -5.63 10.55 2.70
N VAL A 319 -4.37 10.12 2.55
CA VAL A 319 -3.53 9.75 3.70
C VAL A 319 -3.28 10.96 4.61
N CYS A 320 -2.96 12.12 4.04
CA CYS A 320 -2.70 13.32 4.83
C CYS A 320 -3.95 13.82 5.55
N ASN A 321 -5.15 13.71 4.96
CA ASN A 321 -6.41 14.07 5.61
C ASN A 321 -6.68 13.14 6.80
N ILE A 322 -6.52 11.84 6.62
CA ILE A 322 -6.66 10.85 7.71
C ILE A 322 -5.68 11.16 8.85
N ILE A 323 -4.42 11.47 8.54
CA ILE A 323 -3.40 11.81 9.55
C ILE A 323 -3.73 13.13 10.23
N ALA A 324 -4.13 14.17 9.51
CA ALA A 324 -4.46 15.47 10.09
C ALA A 324 -5.61 15.38 11.13
N LEU A 325 -6.59 14.52 10.86
CA LEU A 325 -7.79 14.37 11.66
C LEU A 325 -7.68 13.37 12.81
N HIS A 326 -6.70 12.44 12.81
CA HIS A 326 -6.71 11.30 13.73
C HIS A 326 -6.65 11.66 15.22
N TYR A 327 -6.18 12.86 15.55
CA TYR A 327 -6.14 13.36 16.93
C TYR A 327 -7.38 14.18 17.30
N ASP A 328 -8.16 14.61 16.31
CA ASP A 328 -9.44 15.27 16.53
C ASP A 328 -10.48 14.20 16.89
N ARG A 329 -10.63 13.98 18.18
CA ARG A 329 -11.52 12.93 18.69
C ARG A 329 -12.96 13.36 18.56
N PRO A 330 -13.75 12.72 17.69
CA PRO A 330 -15.15 12.99 17.62
C PRO A 330 -15.78 12.52 18.93
N ASP A 331 -16.20 13.48 19.74
CA ASP A 331 -16.82 13.26 21.05
C ASP A 331 -18.29 12.88 20.97
N GLY A 332 -18.78 12.65 19.74
CA GLY A 332 -20.17 12.32 19.45
C GLY A 332 -21.09 13.56 19.43
N ILE A 333 -20.54 14.74 19.14
CA ILE A 333 -21.31 15.95 18.86
C ILE A 333 -21.52 16.04 17.34
N LYS A 334 -22.77 15.90 16.89
CA LYS A 334 -23.13 15.87 15.47
C LYS A 334 -22.65 17.12 14.71
N SER A 335 -22.76 18.32 15.30
CA SER A 335 -22.31 19.56 14.68
C SER A 335 -20.78 19.60 14.48
N HIS A 336 -20.00 19.05 15.42
CA HIS A 336 -18.56 18.92 15.27
C HIS A 336 -18.20 18.01 14.10
N LEU A 337 -18.83 16.83 14.01
CA LEU A 337 -18.64 15.92 12.87
C LEU A 337 -19.05 16.56 11.54
N ALA A 338 -20.18 17.27 11.51
CA ALA A 338 -20.64 17.95 10.30
C ALA A 338 -19.65 19.04 9.85
N ARG A 339 -19.01 19.75 10.77
CA ARG A 339 -17.93 20.70 10.42
C ARG A 339 -16.72 20.00 9.83
N LEU A 340 -16.26 18.90 10.42
CA LEU A 340 -15.16 18.11 9.85
C LEU A 340 -15.51 17.60 8.45
N CYS A 341 -16.75 17.13 8.26
CA CYS A 341 -17.22 16.72 6.93
C CYS A 341 -17.31 17.89 5.93
N SER A 342 -17.61 19.10 6.39
CA SER A 342 -17.62 20.30 5.54
C SER A 342 -16.21 20.74 5.14
N GLU A 343 -15.23 20.60 6.02
CA GLU A 343 -13.82 21.01 5.77
C GLU A 343 -13.09 19.98 4.91
N TYR A 344 -13.32 18.68 5.13
CA TYR A 344 -12.62 17.58 4.46
C TYR A 344 -13.59 16.84 3.51
N SER A 345 -14.25 15.82 3.99
CA SER A 345 -15.34 15.08 3.35
C SER A 345 -15.91 14.07 4.36
N VAL A 346 -17.12 13.57 4.13
CA VAL A 346 -17.70 12.48 4.93
C VAL A 346 -16.80 11.24 4.85
N GLU A 347 -16.26 10.93 3.68
CA GLU A 347 -15.40 9.77 3.47
C GLU A 347 -14.05 9.91 4.21
N ASP A 348 -13.43 11.09 4.22
CA ASP A 348 -12.17 11.33 4.97
C ASP A 348 -12.40 11.17 6.48
N VAL A 349 -13.51 11.71 7.01
CA VAL A 349 -13.87 11.55 8.43
C VAL A 349 -14.12 10.07 8.76
N ARG A 350 -14.89 9.36 7.92
CA ARG A 350 -15.13 7.92 8.09
C ARG A 350 -13.84 7.11 8.05
N ASN A 351 -12.93 7.44 7.14
CA ASN A 351 -11.62 6.78 7.04
C ASN A 351 -10.75 7.07 8.25
N THR A 352 -10.83 8.27 8.80
CA THR A 352 -10.14 8.64 10.05
C THR A 352 -10.65 7.82 11.25
N LEU A 353 -11.95 7.57 11.36
CA LEU A 353 -12.48 6.70 12.42
C LEU A 353 -11.91 5.28 12.38
N LYS A 354 -11.63 4.76 11.19
CA LYS A 354 -10.95 3.45 11.04
C LYS A 354 -9.53 3.51 11.60
N LEU A 355 -8.80 4.61 11.38
CA LEU A 355 -7.46 4.79 11.94
C LEU A 355 -7.52 4.97 13.47
N ILE A 356 -8.42 5.79 14.00
CA ILE A 356 -8.59 5.99 15.46
C ILE A 356 -8.89 4.66 16.16
N LYS A 357 -9.73 3.82 15.56
CA LYS A 357 -10.04 2.50 16.11
C LYS A 357 -8.82 1.56 16.11
N ALA A 358 -8.02 1.59 15.05
CA ALA A 358 -6.79 0.82 14.98
C ALA A 358 -5.71 1.37 15.94
N ASP A 359 -5.59 2.69 16.06
CA ASP A 359 -4.72 3.39 17.00
C ASP A 359 -5.05 3.00 18.46
N ALA A 360 -6.33 2.87 18.80
CA ALA A 360 -6.75 2.37 20.11
C ALA A 360 -6.28 0.92 20.37
N ALA A 361 -6.24 0.07 19.35
CA ALA A 361 -5.74 -1.30 19.49
C ALA A 361 -4.21 -1.36 19.74
N GLY A 362 -3.46 -0.33 19.34
CA GLY A 362 -2.03 -0.16 19.62
C GLY A 362 -1.72 0.49 20.98
N LYS A 363 -2.72 0.82 21.79
CA LYS A 363 -2.59 1.50 23.09
C LYS A 363 -2.81 0.55 24.28
N ASN A 364 -2.91 1.13 25.49
CA ASN A 364 -3.26 0.38 26.69
C ASN A 364 -4.68 -0.22 26.53
N PRO A 365 -4.85 -1.54 26.68
CA PRO A 365 -6.14 -2.21 26.49
C PRO A 365 -7.30 -1.66 27.32
N ASP A 366 -7.01 -1.06 28.48
CA ASP A 366 -8.05 -0.47 29.36
C ASP A 366 -8.83 0.66 28.69
N TYR A 367 -8.26 1.28 27.65
CA TYR A 367 -8.91 2.39 26.92
C TYR A 367 -9.53 1.95 25.59
N TYR A 368 -9.31 0.72 25.16
CA TYR A 368 -9.77 0.24 23.85
C TYR A 368 -11.31 0.32 23.68
N GLU A 369 -12.05 -0.19 24.66
CA GLU A 369 -13.53 -0.17 24.61
C GLU A 369 -14.09 1.25 24.62
N ILE A 370 -13.46 2.16 25.36
CA ILE A 370 -13.89 3.57 25.43
C ILE A 370 -13.73 4.25 24.06
N GLU A 371 -12.56 4.09 23.43
CA GLU A 371 -12.29 4.72 22.13
C GLU A 371 -13.11 4.08 21.00
N THR A 372 -13.30 2.76 21.02
CA THR A 372 -14.12 2.07 20.02
C THR A 372 -15.61 2.41 20.16
N ALA A 373 -16.11 2.62 21.38
CA ALA A 373 -17.47 3.09 21.62
C ALA A 373 -17.69 4.51 21.07
N ARG A 374 -16.70 5.41 21.25
CA ARG A 374 -16.73 6.76 20.66
C ARG A 374 -16.76 6.69 19.12
N CYS A 375 -15.90 5.89 18.52
CA CYS A 375 -15.90 5.71 17.07
C CYS A 375 -17.24 5.19 16.54
N ARG A 376 -17.85 4.23 17.24
CA ARG A 376 -19.16 3.68 16.85
C ARG A 376 -20.25 4.75 16.89
N LYS A 377 -20.29 5.56 17.96
CA LYS A 377 -21.24 6.67 18.07
C LYS A 377 -21.01 7.71 16.97
N ALA A 378 -19.75 8.02 16.64
CA ALA A 378 -19.43 8.92 15.53
C ALA A 378 -19.87 8.35 14.18
N GLU A 379 -19.70 7.04 13.92
CA GLU A 379 -20.18 6.39 12.71
C GLU A 379 -21.72 6.46 12.57
N GLU A 380 -22.46 6.26 13.68
CA GLU A 380 -23.92 6.42 13.72
C GLU A 380 -24.33 7.85 13.34
N GLN A 381 -23.65 8.85 13.91
CA GLN A 381 -23.95 10.27 13.63
C GLN A 381 -23.56 10.68 12.20
N LEU A 382 -22.50 10.11 11.62
CA LEU A 382 -22.21 10.31 10.20
C LEU A 382 -23.36 9.79 9.32
N GLY A 383 -23.90 8.62 9.65
CA GLY A 383 -25.10 8.09 8.98
C GLY A 383 -26.31 9.02 9.09
N GLU A 384 -26.52 9.65 10.26
CA GLU A 384 -27.57 10.65 10.44
C GLU A 384 -27.33 11.91 9.59
N ILE A 385 -26.09 12.44 9.56
CA ILE A 385 -25.73 13.61 8.73
C ILE A 385 -26.04 13.35 7.26
N GLU A 386 -25.74 12.16 6.76
CA GLU A 386 -26.03 11.76 5.38
C GLU A 386 -27.54 11.63 5.11
N THR A 387 -28.31 11.12 6.06
CA THR A 387 -29.76 10.87 5.89
C THR A 387 -30.62 12.10 6.11
N ASP A 388 -30.23 12.97 7.05
CA ASP A 388 -31.01 14.20 7.38
C ASP A 388 -30.81 15.31 6.34
N GLY A 389 -29.89 15.15 5.40
CA GLY A 389 -29.58 16.17 4.41
C GLY A 389 -28.98 17.44 5.02
N THR A 390 -28.21 17.30 6.11
CA THR A 390 -27.42 18.39 6.69
C THR A 390 -26.50 18.98 5.62
N PRO A 391 -26.57 20.28 5.29
CA PRO A 391 -25.70 20.84 4.29
C PRO A 391 -24.25 20.86 4.77
N LEU A 392 -23.35 20.34 3.96
CA LEU A 392 -21.91 20.29 4.23
C LEU A 392 -21.11 21.27 3.36
N SER A 393 -21.78 21.92 2.42
CA SER A 393 -21.17 22.91 1.54
C SER A 393 -22.11 24.09 1.32
N VAL A 394 -21.51 25.25 0.98
CA VAL A 394 -22.27 26.45 0.61
C VAL A 394 -23.24 26.17 -0.55
N GLY A 395 -22.87 25.27 -1.49
CA GLY A 395 -23.72 24.90 -2.62
C GLY A 395 -25.00 24.14 -2.23
N GLU A 396 -25.07 23.58 -1.04
CA GLU A 396 -26.23 22.83 -0.52
C GLU A 396 -27.20 23.72 0.28
N LEU A 397 -26.83 24.97 0.56
CA LEU A 397 -27.75 25.94 1.16
C LEU A 397 -28.93 26.24 0.24
N LYS A 398 -30.10 26.49 0.80
CA LYS A 398 -31.32 26.87 0.06
C LYS A 398 -31.33 28.34 -0.40
N ILE A 399 -30.18 29.03 -0.29
CA ILE A 399 -29.90 30.34 -0.88
C ILE A 399 -28.54 30.31 -1.58
N ASN A 400 -28.30 31.25 -2.44
CA ASN A 400 -27.06 31.41 -3.17
C ASN A 400 -26.58 32.87 -3.24
N GLY A 401 -25.47 33.13 -3.93
CA GLY A 401 -24.91 34.47 -4.04
C GLY A 401 -25.87 35.51 -4.65
N ASN A 402 -26.75 35.11 -5.61
CA ASN A 402 -27.72 36.03 -6.22
C ASN A 402 -28.78 36.45 -5.20
N ASP A 403 -29.20 35.55 -4.33
CA ASP A 403 -30.12 35.89 -3.24
C ASP A 403 -29.50 36.92 -2.29
N LEU A 404 -28.23 36.82 -1.96
CA LEU A 404 -27.51 37.80 -1.14
C LEU A 404 -27.31 39.15 -1.87
N ILE A 405 -27.05 39.12 -3.19
CA ILE A 405 -26.98 40.33 -4.02
C ILE A 405 -28.32 41.06 -3.97
N SER A 406 -29.45 40.35 -4.03
CA SER A 406 -30.79 40.95 -4.00
C SER A 406 -31.08 41.67 -2.69
N VAL A 407 -30.46 41.27 -1.58
CA VAL A 407 -30.55 41.95 -0.27
C VAL A 407 -29.38 42.92 -0.04
N GLY A 408 -28.55 43.16 -1.07
CA GLY A 408 -27.58 44.24 -1.12
C GLY A 408 -26.17 43.86 -0.65
N TYR A 409 -25.79 42.58 -0.61
CA TYR A 409 -24.40 42.15 -0.42
C TYR A 409 -23.60 42.31 -1.71
N ARG A 410 -22.28 42.54 -1.58
CA ARG A 410 -21.39 42.66 -2.75
C ARG A 410 -19.99 42.09 -2.42
N GLY A 411 -19.29 41.63 -3.45
CA GLY A 411 -17.91 41.18 -3.36
C GLY A 411 -17.69 40.03 -2.37
N ARG A 412 -16.64 40.11 -1.61
CA ARG A 412 -16.19 39.08 -0.65
C ARG A 412 -17.24 38.81 0.45
N ALA A 413 -18.01 39.83 0.86
CA ALA A 413 -19.04 39.70 1.88
C ALA A 413 -20.12 38.65 1.53
N ILE A 414 -20.32 38.34 0.23
CA ILE A 414 -21.25 37.28 -0.20
C ILE A 414 -20.74 35.93 0.29
N LYS A 415 -19.47 35.63 0.00
CA LYS A 415 -18.83 34.37 0.41
C LYS A 415 -18.81 34.21 1.93
N ASP A 416 -18.30 35.23 2.61
CA ASP A 416 -18.17 35.23 4.07
C ASP A 416 -19.54 35.04 4.77
N THR A 417 -20.61 35.64 4.21
CA THR A 417 -21.98 35.46 4.75
C THR A 417 -22.53 34.06 4.48
N LEU A 418 -22.30 33.48 3.29
CA LEU A 418 -22.73 32.11 3.00
C LEU A 418 -22.03 31.10 3.89
N GLU A 419 -20.74 31.27 4.16
CA GLU A 419 -19.96 30.41 5.07
C GLU A 419 -20.48 30.53 6.51
N ASN A 420 -20.79 31.76 6.99
CA ASN A 420 -21.38 31.97 8.30
C ASN A 420 -22.77 31.33 8.45
N LEU A 421 -23.61 31.42 7.42
CA LEU A 421 -24.92 30.80 7.40
C LEU A 421 -24.82 29.27 7.37
N LEU A 422 -23.87 28.71 6.59
CA LEU A 422 -23.59 27.29 6.60
C LEU A 422 -23.23 26.80 8.01
N ASN A 423 -22.31 27.47 8.66
CA ASN A 423 -21.90 27.15 10.05
C ASN A 423 -23.10 27.22 11.01
N SER A 424 -23.96 28.23 10.89
CA SER A 424 -25.16 28.37 11.72
C SER A 424 -26.18 27.23 11.49
N VAL A 425 -26.28 26.73 10.25
CA VAL A 425 -27.12 25.56 9.96
C VAL A 425 -26.51 24.28 10.52
N ILE A 426 -25.19 24.09 10.35
CA ILE A 426 -24.47 22.94 10.91
C ILE A 426 -24.61 22.90 12.45
N ASP A 427 -24.57 24.06 13.11
CA ASP A 427 -24.75 24.18 14.57
C ASP A 427 -26.21 24.00 15.02
N GLY A 428 -27.14 23.84 14.10
CA GLY A 428 -28.57 23.72 14.40
C GLY A 428 -29.23 25.02 14.87
N MET A 429 -28.56 26.17 14.72
CA MET A 429 -29.09 27.49 15.08
C MET A 429 -30.09 28.01 14.04
N LEU A 430 -29.97 27.54 12.81
CA LEU A 430 -30.85 27.91 11.70
C LEU A 430 -31.31 26.67 10.93
N GLY A 431 -32.52 26.69 10.39
CA GLY A 431 -32.99 25.73 9.42
C GLY A 431 -32.41 26.02 8.02
N ASN A 432 -32.10 24.98 7.24
CA ASN A 432 -31.71 25.15 5.86
C ASN A 432 -32.92 25.42 4.96
N ASN A 433 -33.58 26.55 5.17
CA ASN A 433 -34.67 27.03 4.36
C ASN A 433 -34.50 28.50 3.97
N ARG A 434 -35.01 28.87 2.78
CA ARG A 434 -34.73 30.15 2.16
C ARG A 434 -35.18 31.35 3.03
N SER A 435 -36.30 31.23 3.73
CA SER A 435 -36.86 32.33 4.52
C SER A 435 -36.03 32.66 5.76
N GLU A 436 -35.62 31.65 6.51
CA GLU A 436 -34.72 31.80 7.69
C GLU A 436 -33.37 32.33 7.31
N LEU A 437 -32.74 31.73 6.28
CA LEU A 437 -31.40 32.12 5.80
C LEU A 437 -31.36 33.57 5.33
N LEU A 438 -32.37 34.03 4.57
CA LEU A 438 -32.47 35.43 4.14
C LEU A 438 -32.78 36.41 5.28
N ALA A 439 -33.58 35.98 6.25
CA ALA A 439 -33.84 36.78 7.43
C ALA A 439 -32.57 37.02 8.26
N GLU A 440 -31.77 35.98 8.45
CA GLU A 440 -30.51 36.06 9.17
C GLU A 440 -29.47 36.87 8.42
N ALA A 441 -29.35 36.67 7.09
CA ALA A 441 -28.47 37.50 6.26
C ALA A 441 -28.80 38.99 6.37
N LYS A 442 -30.08 39.38 6.43
CA LYS A 442 -30.49 40.77 6.63
C LYS A 442 -30.11 41.31 8.02
N LYS A 443 -30.10 40.50 9.08
CA LYS A 443 -29.63 40.90 10.41
C LYS A 443 -28.12 41.13 10.42
N ILE A 444 -27.35 40.19 9.89
CA ILE A 444 -25.88 40.29 9.81
C ILE A 444 -25.46 41.57 9.08
N LYS A 445 -26.19 41.97 8.02
CA LYS A 445 -25.89 43.18 7.24
C LYS A 445 -26.13 44.49 8.00
N LYS A 446 -27.00 44.49 9.03
CA LYS A 446 -27.35 45.69 9.80
C LYS A 446 -26.37 46.01 10.91
N VAL A 447 -25.48 45.05 11.24
CA VAL A 447 -24.36 45.17 12.19
C VAL A 447 -23.11 45.56 11.41
#